data_c3319f23c66014f22d6b53d57b7a52b5
#
_entry.id   c3319f23c66014f22d6b53d57b7a52b5
#
_cell.length_a   1.000
_cell.length_b   1.000
_cell.length_c   1.000
_cell.angle_alpha   90.00
_cell.angle_beta   90.00
_cell.angle_gamma   90.00
#
_symmetry.space_group_name_H-M   'P 1'
#
loop_
_entity.id
_entity.type
_entity.pdbx_description
1 polymer ?
#
loop_
_entity_poly.entity_id
_entity_poly.type
_entity_poly.pdbx_seq_one_letter_code
_entity_poly.pdbx_strand_id
1 'polypeptide(L)'
;MDTTATDSFGHDNGATTPQARHGSARLSPSESASIPGRAHADAAPAAEADVVHGSWFSARIYDFVLALGERAGMAERRRALASRTSGAVLEIGAGTGLNLAYYPDGLDRLVLCEPEPHMARRLERRVAQQTRRAEVVRATGETLPFEDETFDTVVSTLVLCTVTNPEATLDEIRRVLRPRGSLLFLEHVRSDERRLARWQDRFHRPWRAFAAGCNCNRQTLQRLRDRGYTVTLTDRGQWRRMPPIVRPLIAGQATPHQAGIQA
;
A
#
# COMPACT_ATOMS: atom_id res chain seq x y z
N MET A 1 -19.32 -69.62 4.53
CA MET A 1 -20.58 -69.68 3.81
C MET A 1 -20.44 -68.64 2.74
N ASP A 2 -19.85 -68.98 1.64
CA ASP A 2 -20.52 -69.57 0.42
C ASP A 2 -21.28 -68.47 -0.29
N THR A 3 -21.10 -68.14 -1.48
CA THR A 3 -20.62 -68.74 -2.73
C THR A 3 -20.91 -67.71 -3.83
N THR A 4 -19.97 -67.47 -4.74
CA THR A 4 -19.93 -67.83 -6.14
C THR A 4 -21.07 -67.27 -6.99
N ALA A 5 -20.91 -66.86 -8.20
CA ALA A 5 -20.01 -67.09 -9.31
C ALA A 5 -20.62 -66.40 -10.55
N THR A 6 -19.77 -65.99 -11.47
CA THR A 6 -19.71 -66.36 -12.90
C THR A 6 -20.95 -66.05 -13.74
N ASP A 7 -20.93 -65.65 -14.99
CA ASP A 7 -20.15 -65.87 -16.18
C ASP A 7 -20.68 -64.92 -17.29
N SER A 8 -19.99 -64.35 -18.16
CA SER A 8 -19.28 -64.74 -19.39
C SER A 8 -20.09 -64.60 -20.68
N PHE A 9 -19.35 -64.31 -21.76
CA PHE A 9 -19.63 -64.45 -23.22
C PHE A 9 -20.46 -63.35 -23.89
N GLY A 10 -20.08 -62.75 -25.01
CA GLY A 10 -19.01 -63.00 -25.94
C GLY A 10 -19.41 -62.52 -27.34
N HIS A 11 -18.43 -62.30 -28.17
CA HIS A 11 -18.49 -62.29 -29.67
C HIS A 11 -19.11 -61.05 -30.33
N ASP A 12 -18.43 -60.35 -31.15
CA ASP A 12 -17.46 -60.51 -32.26
C ASP A 12 -18.03 -59.89 -33.56
N ASN A 13 -17.16 -59.49 -34.45
CA ASN A 13 -17.34 -59.13 -35.86
C ASN A 13 -17.85 -57.69 -36.17
N GLY A 14 -17.17 -56.89 -36.91
CA GLY A 14 -16.38 -57.20 -38.04
C GLY A 14 -15.91 -55.88 -38.74
N ALA A 15 -14.82 -55.98 -39.30
CA ALA A 15 -14.09 -55.14 -40.19
C ALA A 15 -14.89 -54.29 -41.18
N THR A 16 -14.45 -53.10 -41.44
CA THR A 16 -14.03 -52.71 -42.79
C THR A 16 -13.36 -51.28 -42.75
N THR A 17 -12.12 -51.28 -43.10
CA THR A 17 -11.40 -50.11 -43.64
C THR A 17 -11.85 -49.82 -45.05
N PRO A 18 -11.83 -48.60 -45.50
CA PRO A 18 -11.12 -48.29 -46.74
C PRO A 18 -10.15 -47.09 -46.59
N GLN A 19 -9.05 -47.35 -47.21
CA GLN A 19 -7.96 -46.47 -47.55
C GLN A 19 -8.36 -45.33 -48.48
N ALA A 20 -7.55 -44.27 -48.42
CA ALA A 20 -7.12 -43.38 -49.46
C ALA A 20 -7.78 -41.99 -49.58
N ARG A 21 -7.05 -40.97 -49.37
CA ARG A 21 -6.26 -40.26 -50.42
C ARG A 21 -5.51 -39.09 -49.80
N HIS A 22 -4.22 -39.05 -50.13
CA HIS A 22 -3.36 -37.88 -49.90
C HIS A 22 -3.92 -36.64 -50.60
N GLY A 23 -4.10 -35.60 -49.83
CA GLY A 23 -4.29 -34.25 -50.30
C GLY A 23 -3.43 -33.32 -49.46
N SER A 24 -2.20 -33.05 -49.91
CA SER A 24 -1.33 -32.03 -49.35
C SER A 24 -1.85 -30.65 -49.67
N ALA A 25 -2.62 -30.07 -48.76
CA ALA A 25 -2.93 -28.67 -48.79
C ALA A 25 -1.88 -27.96 -47.94
N ARG A 26 -0.99 -27.19 -48.60
CA ARG A 26 -0.10 -26.24 -47.96
C ARG A 26 -0.95 -25.15 -47.32
N LEU A 27 -0.98 -25.12 -45.99
CA LEU A 27 -1.50 -23.99 -45.24
C LEU A 27 -0.43 -22.91 -45.23
N SER A 28 -0.74 -21.79 -45.83
CA SER A 28 -0.01 -20.56 -45.75
C SER A 28 0.07 -20.10 -44.29
N PRO A 29 1.14 -19.41 -43.83
CA PRO A 29 1.23 -18.89 -42.46
C PRO A 29 0.18 -17.80 -42.30
N SER A 30 -0.79 -18.04 -41.42
CA SER A 30 -1.75 -17.04 -40.96
C SER A 30 -1.03 -15.93 -40.22
N GLU A 31 -1.34 -14.73 -40.65
CA GLU A 31 -1.00 -13.46 -40.05
C GLU A 31 -1.07 -13.52 -38.52
N SER A 32 0.07 -13.30 -37.90
CA SER A 32 0.14 -12.96 -36.48
C SER A 32 -0.54 -11.60 -36.30
N ALA A 33 -1.73 -11.60 -35.74
CA ALA A 33 -2.39 -10.38 -35.29
C ALA A 33 -1.49 -9.74 -34.21
N SER A 34 -0.81 -8.69 -34.62
CA SER A 34 -0.07 -7.79 -33.76
C SER A 34 -1.05 -7.13 -32.79
N ILE A 35 -0.96 -7.47 -31.52
CA ILE A 35 -1.61 -6.71 -30.44
C ILE A 35 -1.02 -5.31 -30.50
N PRO A 36 -1.82 -4.24 -30.67
CA PRO A 36 -1.29 -2.88 -30.67
C PRO A 36 -0.63 -2.63 -29.32
N GLY A 37 0.69 -2.37 -29.34
CA GLY A 37 1.48 -1.96 -28.20
C GLY A 37 0.80 -0.78 -27.53
N ARG A 38 0.44 -0.93 -26.26
CA ARG A 38 0.11 0.19 -25.39
C ARG A 38 1.31 1.12 -25.41
N ALA A 39 1.13 2.28 -26.02
CA ALA A 39 2.05 3.38 -25.91
C ALA A 39 2.27 3.65 -24.42
N HIS A 40 3.51 3.51 -23.97
CA HIS A 40 3.95 4.15 -22.74
C HIS A 40 3.71 5.64 -22.95
N ALA A 41 2.65 6.15 -22.36
CA ALA A 41 2.48 7.57 -22.21
C ALA A 41 3.68 8.02 -21.35
N ASP A 42 4.60 8.74 -21.99
CA ASP A 42 5.62 9.53 -21.29
C ASP A 42 4.87 10.46 -20.33
N ALA A 43 4.78 10.04 -19.09
CA ALA A 43 4.31 10.92 -18.03
C ALA A 43 5.30 12.07 -17.98
N ALA A 44 4.83 13.26 -18.28
CA ALA A 44 5.59 14.49 -18.14
C ALA A 44 6.23 14.48 -16.75
N PRO A 45 7.50 14.93 -16.60
CA PRO A 45 8.16 14.97 -15.31
C PRO A 45 7.29 15.80 -14.38
N ALA A 46 6.78 15.15 -13.31
CA ALA A 46 6.08 15.83 -12.24
C ALA A 46 6.99 16.97 -11.77
N ALA A 47 6.43 18.18 -11.72
CA ALA A 47 7.12 19.36 -11.23
C ALA A 47 7.89 18.97 -9.97
N GLU A 48 9.19 19.28 -9.94
CA GLU A 48 10.08 19.06 -8.80
C GLU A 48 9.49 19.76 -7.58
N ALA A 49 8.62 19.04 -6.87
CA ALA A 49 8.26 19.43 -5.53
C ALA A 49 9.55 19.33 -4.73
N ASP A 50 9.90 20.41 -4.02
CA ASP A 50 11.06 20.52 -3.13
C ASP A 50 11.10 19.31 -2.17
N VAL A 51 11.65 18.21 -2.63
CA VAL A 51 11.99 17.06 -1.80
C VAL A 51 13.17 17.56 -0.97
N VAL A 52 12.92 17.85 0.30
CA VAL A 52 13.95 18.22 1.25
C VAL A 52 15.01 17.13 1.22
N HIS A 53 16.11 17.39 0.53
CA HIS A 53 17.24 16.48 0.42
C HIS A 53 17.86 16.31 1.80
N GLY A 54 17.40 15.30 2.54
CA GLY A 54 18.04 14.89 3.77
C GLY A 54 19.47 14.44 3.46
N SER A 55 20.46 15.09 4.06
CA SER A 55 21.85 14.67 4.00
C SER A 55 21.95 13.17 4.35
N TRP A 56 22.83 12.43 3.64
CA TRP A 56 23.17 11.02 3.93
C TRP A 56 23.39 10.74 5.43
N PHE A 57 23.93 11.71 6.16
CA PHE A 57 24.16 11.63 7.60
C PHE A 57 22.85 11.67 8.41
N SER A 58 21.87 12.47 8.00
CA SER A 58 20.56 12.54 8.66
C SER A 58 19.76 11.26 8.46
N ALA A 59 19.86 10.60 7.29
CA ALA A 59 19.20 9.34 7.03
C ALA A 59 19.71 8.19 7.95
N ARG A 60 21.00 8.13 8.26
CA ARG A 60 21.54 7.10 9.17
C ARG A 60 21.15 7.32 10.63
N ILE A 61 21.13 8.57 11.09
CA ILE A 61 20.66 8.90 12.45
C ILE A 61 19.15 8.63 12.54
N TYR A 62 18.41 8.99 11.51
CA TYR A 62 16.98 8.72 11.42
C TYR A 62 16.67 7.22 11.49
N ASP A 63 17.38 6.39 10.71
CA ASP A 63 17.24 4.92 10.76
C ASP A 63 17.54 4.35 12.16
N PHE A 64 18.56 4.89 12.86
CA PHE A 64 18.90 4.44 14.22
C PHE A 64 17.82 4.85 15.24
N VAL A 65 17.34 6.08 15.18
CA VAL A 65 16.28 6.59 16.06
C VAL A 65 14.97 5.82 15.80
N LEU A 66 14.64 5.57 14.54
CA LEU A 66 13.49 4.74 14.18
C LEU A 66 13.62 3.32 14.72
N ALA A 67 14.80 2.69 14.62
CA ALA A 67 15.02 1.34 15.12
C ALA A 67 14.78 1.21 16.63
N LEU A 68 15.11 2.26 17.40
CA LEU A 68 14.79 2.32 18.83
C LEU A 68 13.28 2.43 19.07
N GLY A 69 12.59 3.23 18.27
CA GLY A 69 11.14 3.41 18.32
C GLY A 69 10.38 2.15 17.89
N GLU A 70 10.87 1.44 16.86
CA GLU A 70 10.28 0.18 16.40
C GLU A 70 10.27 -0.87 17.52
N ARG A 71 11.40 -1.06 18.21
CA ARG A 71 11.52 -1.99 19.33
C ARG A 71 10.69 -1.57 20.55
N ALA A 72 10.28 -0.31 20.62
CA ALA A 72 9.49 0.25 21.71
C ALA A 72 7.96 0.18 21.49
N GLY A 73 7.49 -0.76 20.65
CA GLY A 73 6.08 -1.07 20.43
C GLY A 73 5.51 -0.56 19.08
N MET A 74 6.32 0.08 18.22
CA MET A 74 5.86 0.48 16.90
C MET A 74 5.66 -0.74 15.97
N ALA A 75 6.57 -1.71 16.02
CA ALA A 75 6.47 -2.95 15.26
C ALA A 75 5.16 -3.72 15.54
N GLU A 76 4.72 -3.75 16.80
CA GLU A 76 3.44 -4.36 17.18
C GLU A 76 2.25 -3.61 16.59
N ARG A 77 2.28 -2.26 16.62
CA ARG A 77 1.25 -1.43 16.00
C ARG A 77 1.18 -1.60 14.49
N ARG A 78 2.34 -1.67 13.81
CA ARG A 78 2.42 -1.96 12.38
C ARG A 78 1.82 -3.32 12.06
N ARG A 79 2.15 -4.35 12.85
CA ARG A 79 1.57 -5.68 12.70
C ARG A 79 0.06 -5.65 12.86
N ALA A 80 -0.44 -5.02 13.93
CA ALA A 80 -1.87 -4.90 14.18
C ALA A 80 -2.61 -4.11 13.10
N LEU A 81 -1.96 -3.13 12.47
CA LEU A 81 -2.51 -2.37 11.36
C LEU A 81 -2.52 -3.21 10.07
N ALA A 82 -1.36 -3.73 9.67
CA ALA A 82 -1.18 -4.44 8.41
C ALA A 82 -1.98 -5.76 8.35
N SER A 83 -2.14 -6.47 9.48
CA SER A 83 -2.95 -7.69 9.54
C SER A 83 -4.45 -7.48 9.25
N ARG A 84 -4.93 -6.24 9.24
CA ARG A 84 -6.32 -5.89 8.93
C ARG A 84 -6.55 -5.60 7.44
N THR A 85 -5.50 -5.63 6.64
CA THR A 85 -5.60 -5.39 5.20
C THR A 85 -6.16 -6.61 4.47
N SER A 86 -6.92 -6.36 3.42
CA SER A 86 -7.49 -7.41 2.55
C SER A 86 -7.67 -6.87 1.12
N GLY A 87 -7.83 -7.80 0.17
CA GLY A 87 -8.04 -7.47 -1.24
C GLY A 87 -6.84 -6.81 -1.90
N ALA A 88 -7.07 -5.82 -2.74
CA ALA A 88 -6.04 -5.00 -3.34
C ALA A 88 -5.61 -3.88 -2.36
N VAL A 89 -4.34 -3.85 -2.00
CA VAL A 89 -3.77 -2.96 -0.98
C VAL A 89 -2.78 -1.99 -1.59
N LEU A 90 -2.91 -0.71 -1.25
CA LEU A 90 -1.94 0.34 -1.53
C LEU A 90 -1.35 0.85 -0.22
N GLU A 91 -0.04 0.83 -0.07
CA GLU A 91 0.67 1.58 0.98
C GLU A 91 1.25 2.84 0.40
N ILE A 92 0.87 4.00 0.92
CA ILE A 92 1.49 5.29 0.59
C ILE A 92 2.68 5.56 1.51
N GLY A 93 3.76 6.14 0.98
CA GLY A 93 4.97 6.45 1.71
C GLY A 93 5.59 5.23 2.41
N ALA A 94 5.75 4.12 1.67
CA ALA A 94 6.22 2.85 2.22
C ALA A 94 7.64 2.91 2.81
N GLY A 95 8.39 3.96 2.51
CA GLY A 95 9.74 4.17 3.00
C GLY A 95 10.68 3.03 2.62
N THR A 96 11.32 2.44 3.60
CA THR A 96 12.18 1.26 3.39
C THR A 96 11.44 -0.08 3.54
N GLY A 97 10.09 -0.07 3.64
CA GLY A 97 9.26 -1.27 3.71
C GLY A 97 9.16 -1.90 5.10
N LEU A 98 9.04 -1.10 6.16
CA LEU A 98 8.93 -1.63 7.53
C LEU A 98 7.62 -2.41 7.77
N ASN A 99 6.57 -2.13 7.01
CA ASN A 99 5.30 -2.86 7.09
C ASN A 99 5.30 -4.18 6.32
N LEU A 100 6.21 -4.35 5.35
CA LEU A 100 6.19 -5.45 4.38
C LEU A 100 6.10 -6.84 5.01
N ALA A 101 6.77 -7.05 6.15
CA ALA A 101 6.77 -8.34 6.86
C ALA A 101 5.45 -8.65 7.59
N TYR A 102 4.52 -7.71 7.69
CA TYR A 102 3.30 -7.83 8.49
C TYR A 102 2.03 -7.98 7.65
N TYR A 103 2.11 -7.79 6.35
CA TYR A 103 0.95 -7.99 5.47
C TYR A 103 0.55 -9.47 5.40
N PRO A 104 -0.76 -9.79 5.31
CA PRO A 104 -1.23 -11.17 5.10
C PRO A 104 -0.77 -11.73 3.75
N ASP A 105 -0.61 -13.06 3.65
CA ASP A 105 -0.18 -13.70 2.40
C ASP A 105 -1.28 -13.76 1.32
N GLY A 106 -2.53 -13.68 1.71
CA GLY A 106 -3.70 -13.80 0.81
C GLY A 106 -4.19 -12.50 0.20
N LEU A 107 -3.34 -11.48 0.02
CA LEU A 107 -3.72 -10.24 -0.66
C LEU A 107 -3.82 -10.47 -2.17
N ASP A 108 -4.85 -9.89 -2.80
CA ASP A 108 -5.02 -9.94 -4.25
C ASP A 108 -3.90 -9.17 -4.97
N ARG A 109 -3.52 -8.02 -4.39
CA ARG A 109 -2.45 -7.15 -4.89
C ARG A 109 -1.85 -6.35 -3.74
N LEU A 110 -0.54 -6.15 -3.75
CA LEU A 110 0.15 -5.23 -2.83
C LEU A 110 0.99 -4.25 -3.62
N VAL A 111 0.67 -2.97 -3.51
CA VAL A 111 1.40 -1.86 -4.12
C VAL A 111 1.98 -0.98 -3.03
N LEU A 112 3.25 -0.64 -3.16
CA LEU A 112 4.03 0.15 -2.22
C LEU A 112 4.51 1.42 -2.90
N CYS A 113 3.91 2.57 -2.58
CA CYS A 113 4.31 3.86 -3.12
C CYS A 113 5.37 4.52 -2.25
N GLU A 114 6.48 4.97 -2.87
CA GLU A 114 7.54 5.72 -2.19
C GLU A 114 8.16 6.75 -3.15
N PRO A 115 8.02 8.05 -2.89
CA PRO A 115 8.53 9.10 -3.78
C PRO A 115 10.05 9.27 -3.73
N GLU A 116 10.70 9.02 -2.57
CA GLU A 116 12.13 9.27 -2.40
C GLU A 116 12.96 8.14 -3.06
N PRO A 117 13.84 8.48 -4.06
CA PRO A 117 14.53 7.47 -4.85
C PRO A 117 15.45 6.52 -4.05
N HIS A 118 16.09 6.99 -2.99
CA HIS A 118 16.99 6.15 -2.18
C HIS A 118 16.20 5.18 -1.30
N MET A 119 15.06 5.61 -0.76
CA MET A 119 14.15 4.74 -0.01
C MET A 119 13.50 3.72 -0.93
N ALA A 120 13.01 4.14 -2.11
CA ALA A 120 12.41 3.26 -3.10
C ALA A 120 13.38 2.14 -3.52
N ARG A 121 14.65 2.45 -3.81
CA ARG A 121 15.68 1.41 -4.11
C ARG A 121 15.94 0.44 -2.95
N ARG A 122 15.83 0.90 -1.69
CA ARG A 122 15.94 0.01 -0.51
C ARG A 122 14.70 -0.87 -0.37
N LEU A 123 13.53 -0.30 -0.64
CA LEU A 123 12.24 -1.00 -0.67
C LEU A 123 12.25 -2.10 -1.74
N GLU A 124 12.63 -1.80 -2.97
CA GLU A 124 12.76 -2.76 -4.08
C GLU A 124 13.67 -3.95 -3.71
N ARG A 125 14.84 -3.66 -3.11
CA ARG A 125 15.75 -4.71 -2.63
C ARG A 125 15.11 -5.58 -1.55
N ARG A 126 14.33 -4.98 -0.64
CA ARG A 126 13.64 -5.71 0.42
C ARG A 126 12.50 -6.56 -0.14
N VAL A 127 11.75 -6.04 -1.12
CA VAL A 127 10.71 -6.78 -1.84
C VAL A 127 11.31 -7.99 -2.57
N ALA A 128 12.43 -7.80 -3.27
CA ALA A 128 13.14 -8.89 -3.98
C ALA A 128 13.64 -10.03 -3.06
N GLN A 129 13.79 -9.77 -1.77
CA GLN A 129 14.19 -10.76 -0.76
C GLN A 129 13.00 -11.50 -0.14
N GLN A 130 11.77 -11.13 -0.48
CA GLN A 130 10.56 -11.77 0.02
C GLN A 130 9.99 -12.76 -1.00
N THR A 131 9.30 -13.77 -0.52
CA THR A 131 8.50 -14.68 -1.36
C THR A 131 7.22 -14.02 -1.86
N ARG A 132 6.76 -12.99 -1.14
CA ARG A 132 5.57 -12.20 -1.47
C ARG A 132 5.82 -11.32 -2.68
N ARG A 133 4.87 -11.29 -3.60
CA ARG A 133 4.86 -10.34 -4.70
C ARG A 133 4.32 -9.00 -4.21
N ALA A 134 5.11 -7.94 -4.38
CA ALA A 134 4.69 -6.57 -4.17
C ALA A 134 5.23 -5.71 -5.32
N GLU A 135 4.44 -4.73 -5.73
CA GLU A 135 4.80 -3.76 -6.75
C GLU A 135 5.32 -2.49 -6.07
N VAL A 136 6.45 -1.98 -6.49
CA VAL A 136 6.98 -0.70 -5.99
C VAL A 136 6.76 0.36 -7.05
N VAL A 137 6.08 1.46 -6.67
CA VAL A 137 5.74 2.57 -7.55
C VAL A 137 6.30 3.87 -6.97
N ARG A 138 6.95 4.67 -7.83
CA ARG A 138 7.45 5.99 -7.42
C ARG A 138 6.37 7.03 -7.62
N ALA A 139 5.67 7.36 -6.53
CA ALA A 139 4.60 8.36 -6.53
C ALA A 139 4.48 9.04 -5.18
N THR A 140 4.03 10.29 -5.16
CA THR A 140 3.65 11.01 -3.95
C THR A 140 2.21 10.66 -3.57
N GLY A 141 1.85 10.88 -2.31
CA GLY A 141 0.47 10.67 -1.86
C GLY A 141 -0.51 11.68 -2.46
N GLU A 142 -0.03 12.82 -2.91
CA GLU A 142 -0.80 13.91 -3.53
C GLU A 142 -1.18 13.64 -4.99
N THR A 143 -0.51 12.67 -5.64
CA THR A 143 -0.76 12.30 -7.04
C THR A 143 -0.45 10.82 -7.22
N LEU A 144 -1.49 10.00 -7.22
CA LEU A 144 -1.40 8.55 -7.31
C LEU A 144 -1.67 8.10 -8.76
N PRO A 145 -0.73 7.38 -9.41
CA PRO A 145 -0.86 6.97 -10.81
C PRO A 145 -1.75 5.72 -10.97
N PHE A 146 -2.90 5.74 -10.33
CA PHE A 146 -3.88 4.64 -10.37
C PHE A 146 -5.25 5.18 -10.78
N GLU A 147 -6.04 4.32 -11.38
CA GLU A 147 -7.45 4.61 -11.70
C GLU A 147 -8.29 4.73 -10.43
N ASP A 148 -9.46 5.35 -10.57
CA ASP A 148 -10.44 5.43 -9.49
C ASP A 148 -10.84 4.03 -9.03
N GLU A 149 -11.23 3.88 -7.78
CA GLU A 149 -11.80 2.65 -7.22
C GLU A 149 -10.95 1.39 -7.45
N THR A 150 -9.62 1.52 -7.37
CA THR A 150 -8.68 0.42 -7.63
C THR A 150 -8.42 -0.44 -6.40
N PHE A 151 -8.41 0.14 -5.20
CA PHE A 151 -7.96 -0.53 -3.97
C PHE A 151 -9.06 -0.73 -2.94
N ASP A 152 -9.02 -1.88 -2.26
CA ASP A 152 -9.90 -2.17 -1.12
C ASP A 152 -9.38 -1.55 0.17
N THR A 153 -8.06 -1.46 0.29
CA THR A 153 -7.40 -0.88 1.47
C THR A 153 -6.26 0.05 1.04
N VAL A 154 -6.22 1.24 1.61
CA VAL A 154 -5.05 2.11 1.59
C VAL A 154 -4.42 2.13 2.99
N VAL A 155 -3.10 2.05 3.08
CA VAL A 155 -2.34 2.09 4.33
C VAL A 155 -1.48 3.33 4.37
N SER A 156 -1.52 4.04 5.50
CA SER A 156 -0.67 5.20 5.80
C SER A 156 -0.01 5.02 7.16
N THR A 157 1.32 5.01 7.18
CA THR A 157 2.07 4.88 8.43
C THR A 157 3.13 5.97 8.55
N LEU A 158 2.88 6.97 9.38
CA LEU A 158 3.74 8.15 9.59
C LEU A 158 3.95 8.99 8.31
N VAL A 159 2.95 9.02 7.43
CA VAL A 159 2.99 9.71 6.13
C VAL A 159 2.15 10.97 6.14
N LEU A 160 0.91 10.90 6.64
CA LEU A 160 0.01 12.07 6.68
C LEU A 160 0.58 13.25 7.47
N CYS A 161 1.53 13.01 8.37
CA CYS A 161 2.28 14.07 9.05
C CYS A 161 3.37 14.70 8.18
N THR A 162 3.81 14.05 7.11
CA THR A 162 4.98 14.43 6.29
C THR A 162 4.59 15.04 4.94
N VAL A 163 3.53 14.55 4.31
CA VAL A 163 3.06 15.02 3.00
C VAL A 163 2.90 16.54 2.96
N THR A 164 3.18 17.13 1.81
CA THR A 164 3.14 18.58 1.63
C THR A 164 1.70 19.10 1.71
N ASN A 165 0.79 18.44 1.01
CA ASN A 165 -0.64 18.76 0.99
C ASN A 165 -1.47 17.55 1.46
N PRO A 166 -1.78 17.48 2.77
CA PRO A 166 -2.57 16.36 3.30
C PRO A 166 -4.01 16.34 2.77
N GLU A 167 -4.57 17.46 2.39
CA GLU A 167 -5.90 17.56 1.80
C GLU A 167 -5.93 16.87 0.43
N ALA A 168 -4.98 17.20 -0.45
CA ALA A 168 -4.85 16.53 -1.74
C ALA A 168 -4.55 15.02 -1.58
N THR A 169 -3.71 14.66 -0.60
CA THR A 169 -3.45 13.25 -0.29
C THR A 169 -4.72 12.50 0.12
N LEU A 170 -5.55 13.10 0.96
CA LEU A 170 -6.81 12.49 1.39
C LEU A 170 -7.83 12.39 0.24
N ASP A 171 -7.85 13.37 -0.67
CA ASP A 171 -8.70 13.31 -1.86
C ASP A 171 -8.24 12.19 -2.82
N GLU A 172 -6.94 12.05 -3.06
CA GLU A 172 -6.39 10.95 -3.85
C GLU A 172 -6.64 9.57 -3.23
N ILE A 173 -6.46 9.44 -1.91
CA ILE A 173 -6.81 8.22 -1.17
C ILE A 173 -8.28 7.87 -1.39
N ARG A 174 -9.18 8.85 -1.30
CA ARG A 174 -10.61 8.65 -1.56
C ARG A 174 -10.86 8.19 -2.98
N ARG A 175 -10.23 8.82 -3.97
CA ARG A 175 -10.39 8.54 -5.39
C ARG A 175 -10.01 7.10 -5.73
N VAL A 176 -8.89 6.63 -5.20
CA VAL A 176 -8.38 5.29 -5.51
C VAL A 176 -9.02 4.17 -4.67
N LEU A 177 -9.73 4.51 -3.58
CA LEU A 177 -10.47 3.54 -2.78
C LEU A 177 -11.76 3.12 -3.47
N ARG A 178 -11.99 1.82 -3.53
CA ARG A 178 -13.28 1.25 -3.96
C ARG A 178 -14.43 1.68 -3.04
N PRO A 179 -15.67 1.63 -3.53
CA PRO A 179 -16.82 1.71 -2.64
C PRO A 179 -16.70 0.70 -1.49
N ARG A 180 -16.86 1.15 -0.25
CA ARG A 180 -16.61 0.38 0.99
C ARG A 180 -15.13 0.11 1.32
N GLY A 181 -14.20 0.57 0.51
CA GLY A 181 -12.77 0.55 0.84
C GLY A 181 -12.44 1.44 2.03
N SER A 182 -11.28 1.25 2.64
CA SER A 182 -10.90 1.99 3.84
C SER A 182 -9.42 2.37 3.87
N LEU A 183 -9.14 3.49 4.50
CA LEU A 183 -7.81 3.91 4.89
C LEU A 183 -7.50 3.35 6.29
N LEU A 184 -6.46 2.55 6.41
CA LEU A 184 -5.85 2.16 7.69
C LEU A 184 -4.68 3.09 7.97
N PHE A 185 -4.63 3.69 9.14
CA PHE A 185 -3.60 4.67 9.46
C PHE A 185 -2.97 4.47 10.84
N LEU A 186 -1.70 4.82 10.93
CA LEU A 186 -0.91 4.91 12.15
C LEU A 186 -0.06 6.17 12.06
N GLU A 187 -0.43 7.22 12.79
CA GLU A 187 0.15 8.55 12.64
C GLU A 187 0.50 9.17 13.99
N HIS A 188 1.60 9.92 14.04
CA HIS A 188 1.76 10.83 15.16
C HIS A 188 0.99 12.14 14.90
N VAL A 189 0.53 12.74 15.97
CA VAL A 189 -0.40 13.87 15.90
C VAL A 189 -0.08 14.95 16.91
N ARG A 190 -0.70 16.10 16.73
CA ARG A 190 -0.73 17.14 17.74
C ARG A 190 -1.38 16.62 19.02
N SER A 191 -0.75 16.89 20.16
CA SER A 191 -1.23 16.46 21.46
C SER A 191 -2.51 17.18 21.87
N ASP A 192 -3.40 16.47 22.57
CA ASP A 192 -4.54 17.11 23.26
C ASP A 192 -4.10 17.83 24.53
N GLU A 193 -2.93 17.50 25.09
CA GLU A 193 -2.35 18.18 26.25
C GLU A 193 -1.82 19.56 25.84
N ARG A 194 -2.38 20.63 26.41
CA ARG A 194 -2.07 22.02 26.03
C ARG A 194 -0.59 22.37 26.12
N ARG A 195 0.14 21.87 27.13
CA ARG A 195 1.57 22.13 27.29
C ARG A 195 2.37 21.52 26.14
N LEU A 196 2.15 20.24 25.88
CA LEU A 196 2.85 19.53 24.81
C LEU A 196 2.48 20.09 23.44
N ALA A 197 1.20 20.41 23.21
CA ALA A 197 0.74 21.06 21.99
C ALA A 197 1.48 22.38 21.69
N ARG A 198 1.66 23.24 22.72
CA ARG A 198 2.45 24.49 22.58
C ARG A 198 3.92 24.22 22.24
N TRP A 199 4.52 23.16 22.81
CA TRP A 199 5.87 22.74 22.47
C TRP A 199 5.95 22.25 21.03
N GLN A 200 5.00 21.44 20.57
CA GLN A 200 4.89 21.01 19.19
C GLN A 200 4.77 22.21 18.24
N ASP A 201 3.89 23.17 18.54
CA ASP A 201 3.71 24.39 17.72
C ASP A 201 4.98 25.25 17.67
N ARG A 202 5.73 25.36 18.78
CA ARG A 202 6.98 26.14 18.84
C ARG A 202 8.13 25.48 18.09
N PHE A 203 8.24 24.14 18.17
CA PHE A 203 9.37 23.38 17.65
C PHE A 203 9.08 22.68 16.32
N HIS A 204 7.88 22.83 15.73
CA HIS A 204 7.56 22.13 14.49
C HIS A 204 8.49 22.48 13.32
N ARG A 205 8.88 23.77 13.16
CA ARG A 205 9.76 24.19 12.07
C ARG A 205 11.15 23.56 12.13
N PRO A 206 11.93 23.69 13.23
CA PRO A 206 13.21 23.01 13.34
C PRO A 206 13.06 21.48 13.29
N TRP A 207 11.99 20.91 13.86
CA TRP A 207 11.72 19.50 13.75
C TRP A 207 11.48 19.06 12.31
N ARG A 208 10.65 19.78 11.57
CA ARG A 208 10.38 19.51 10.15
C ARG A 208 11.66 19.51 9.31
N ALA A 209 12.57 20.44 9.54
CA ALA A 209 13.87 20.48 8.84
C ALA A 209 14.75 19.26 9.17
N PHE A 210 14.72 18.80 10.43
CA PHE A 210 15.50 17.65 10.88
C PHE A 210 14.88 16.30 10.51
N ALA A 211 13.54 16.16 10.58
CA ALA A 211 12.81 14.91 10.46
C ALA A 211 12.09 14.77 9.11
N ALA A 212 12.82 15.00 8.02
CA ALA A 212 12.38 14.76 6.64
C ALA A 212 10.96 15.27 6.32
N GLY A 213 10.66 16.52 6.72
CA GLY A 213 9.36 17.15 6.43
C GLY A 213 8.24 16.88 7.42
N CYS A 214 8.49 16.12 8.49
CA CYS A 214 7.49 15.76 9.48
C CYS A 214 6.93 16.97 10.26
N ASN A 215 5.62 17.18 10.18
CA ASN A 215 4.90 18.20 10.96
C ASN A 215 4.30 17.56 12.21
N CYS A 216 5.05 17.60 13.33
CA CYS A 216 4.67 16.95 14.58
C CYS A 216 3.40 17.52 15.24
N ASN A 217 2.94 18.70 14.80
CA ASN A 217 1.75 19.38 15.31
C ASN A 217 0.51 19.24 14.37
N ARG A 218 0.54 18.29 13.42
CA ARG A 218 -0.57 18.10 12.49
C ARG A 218 -1.79 17.50 13.20
N GLN A 219 -2.96 18.06 12.96
CA GLN A 219 -4.24 17.58 13.49
C GLN A 219 -4.87 16.57 12.51
N THR A 220 -4.22 15.44 12.30
CA THR A 220 -4.60 14.44 11.28
C THR A 220 -6.04 13.93 11.47
N LEU A 221 -6.44 13.68 12.71
CA LEU A 221 -7.81 13.23 13.00
C LEU A 221 -8.88 14.25 12.57
N GLN A 222 -8.64 15.53 12.83
CA GLN A 222 -9.56 16.59 12.42
C GLN A 222 -9.62 16.70 10.89
N ARG A 223 -8.47 16.66 10.22
CA ARG A 223 -8.41 16.71 8.75
C ARG A 223 -9.15 15.56 8.07
N LEU A 224 -9.02 14.34 8.60
CA LEU A 224 -9.80 13.20 8.11
C LEU A 224 -11.31 13.48 8.19
N ARG A 225 -11.78 14.00 9.33
CA ARG A 225 -13.20 14.33 9.51
C ARG A 225 -13.67 15.45 8.59
N ASP A 226 -12.86 16.53 8.48
CA ASP A 226 -13.17 17.69 7.63
C ASP A 226 -13.24 17.31 6.15
N ARG A 227 -12.47 16.25 5.76
CA ARG A 227 -12.54 15.65 4.41
C ARG A 227 -13.62 14.58 4.25
N GLY A 228 -14.56 14.48 5.20
CA GLY A 228 -15.69 13.58 5.11
C GLY A 228 -15.33 12.11 5.24
N TYR A 229 -14.40 11.79 6.15
CA TYR A 229 -14.16 10.42 6.56
C TYR A 229 -14.84 10.11 7.89
N THR A 230 -15.52 9.00 7.98
CA THR A 230 -15.90 8.39 9.26
C THR A 230 -14.68 7.70 9.85
N VAL A 231 -14.26 8.10 11.04
CA VAL A 231 -13.01 7.61 11.66
C VAL A 231 -13.32 6.79 12.90
N THR A 232 -12.81 5.55 12.91
CA THR A 232 -12.80 4.66 14.09
C THR A 232 -11.36 4.49 14.58
N LEU A 233 -11.06 4.99 15.75
CA LEU A 233 -9.74 4.80 16.37
C LEU A 233 -9.64 3.41 17.00
N THR A 234 -8.51 2.73 16.77
CA THR A 234 -8.18 1.44 17.38
C THR A 234 -7.10 1.57 18.45
N ASP A 235 -6.24 2.59 18.35
CA ASP A 235 -5.24 2.92 19.36
C ASP A 235 -5.09 4.45 19.48
N ARG A 236 -4.92 4.92 20.71
CA ARG A 236 -4.48 6.27 21.05
C ARG A 236 -3.42 6.13 22.11
N GLY A 237 -2.17 6.26 21.69
CA GLY A 237 -1.04 5.95 22.54
C GLY A 237 0.13 6.91 22.41
N GLN A 238 1.27 6.44 22.83
CA GLN A 238 2.52 7.17 22.74
C GLN A 238 3.61 6.32 22.10
N TRP A 239 4.40 6.93 21.24
CA TRP A 239 5.61 6.36 20.69
C TRP A 239 6.74 6.44 21.74
N ARG A 240 6.92 5.36 22.46
CA ARG A 240 7.94 5.29 23.52
C ARG A 240 9.35 5.46 22.94
N ARG A 241 10.26 6.00 23.75
CA ARG A 241 11.67 6.27 23.38
C ARG A 241 11.89 7.31 22.29
N MET A 242 10.84 7.99 21.85
CA MET A 242 10.94 9.12 20.93
C MET A 242 10.92 10.45 21.67
N PRO A 243 11.39 11.55 21.03
CA PRO A 243 11.26 12.90 21.59
C PRO A 243 9.79 13.22 21.95
N PRO A 244 9.51 13.92 23.05
CA PRO A 244 8.15 14.19 23.52
C PRO A 244 7.21 14.74 22.46
N ILE A 245 7.71 15.61 21.57
CA ILE A 245 6.92 16.27 20.51
C ILE A 245 6.37 15.32 19.42
N VAL A 246 6.89 14.11 19.30
CA VAL A 246 6.39 13.11 18.33
C VAL A 246 5.81 11.85 18.99
N ARG A 247 5.69 11.85 20.31
CA ARG A 247 5.13 10.70 21.05
C ARG A 247 3.65 10.46 20.82
N PRO A 248 2.78 11.49 20.75
CA PRO A 248 1.34 11.25 20.57
C PRO A 248 1.08 10.52 19.27
N LEU A 249 0.46 9.33 19.36
CA LEU A 249 0.10 8.47 18.25
C LEU A 249 -1.41 8.21 18.22
N ILE A 250 -1.93 8.07 17.02
CA ILE A 250 -3.25 7.50 16.76
C ILE A 250 -3.12 6.39 15.72
N ALA A 251 -3.89 5.31 15.89
CA ALA A 251 -4.11 4.33 14.85
C ALA A 251 -5.61 4.07 14.69
N GLY A 252 -6.01 3.73 13.49
CA GLY A 252 -7.43 3.51 13.22
C GLY A 252 -7.73 3.19 11.77
N GLN A 253 -9.00 3.22 11.50
CA GLN A 253 -9.60 3.07 10.18
C GLN A 253 -10.43 4.31 9.86
N ALA A 254 -10.34 4.76 8.62
CA ALA A 254 -11.14 5.87 8.11
C ALA A 254 -11.81 5.43 6.81
N THR A 255 -13.14 5.58 6.72
CA THR A 255 -13.93 5.23 5.55
C THR A 255 -14.49 6.51 4.96
N PRO A 256 -14.26 6.78 3.66
CA PRO A 256 -14.84 7.96 3.01
C PRO A 256 -16.36 7.89 3.04
N HIS A 257 -17.05 9.01 3.29
CA HIS A 257 -18.47 9.08 3.07
C HIS A 257 -18.75 8.90 1.57
N GLN A 258 -19.59 7.96 1.23
CA GLN A 258 -20.06 7.81 -0.15
C GLN A 258 -21.02 8.96 -0.46
N ALA A 259 -20.73 9.73 -1.50
CA ALA A 259 -21.69 10.68 -2.03
C ALA A 259 -22.85 9.88 -2.64
N GLY A 260 -24.01 9.83 -1.98
CA GLY A 260 -25.24 9.35 -2.61
C GLY A 260 -25.99 8.18 -2.01
N ILE A 261 -25.64 7.68 -0.83
CA ILE A 261 -26.54 6.76 -0.11
C ILE A 261 -27.09 7.52 1.11
N GLN A 262 -28.07 8.37 0.87
CA GLN A 262 -29.02 8.76 1.92
C GLN A 262 -29.99 7.59 2.07
N ALA A 263 -30.02 7.01 3.26
CA ALA A 263 -30.98 5.98 3.65
C ALA A 263 -32.41 6.53 3.70
#